data_bada2a5cb70e5b53c298863f116050f7
#
_entry.id   bada2a5cb70e5b53c298863f116050f7
#
_cell.length_a   1.000
_cell.length_b   1.000
_cell.length_c   1.000
_cell.angle_alpha   90.00
_cell.angle_beta   90.00
_cell.angle_gamma   90.00
#
_symmetry.space_group_name_H-M   'P 1'
#
loop_
_entity.id
_entity.type
_entity.pdbx_description
1 polymer ?
#
loop_
_entity_poly.entity_id
_entity_poly.type
_entity_poly.pdbx_seq_one_letter_code
_entity_poly.pdbx_strand_id
1 'polypeptide(L)'
;MAFLLDTNVLSELRKGVKADAKVRQWAARTLGQRHFVSVISLGEIRKGIERLRPKDPLQAAMIERWLDTLRQNFGDHVLPFTDDVADCWGRIIAKTPLAVSDSLIAATALTHGLTVATRNVADFIPCGVPVLNPFG
;
A
#
# COMPACT_ATOMS: atom_id res chain seq x y z
N MET A 1 -0.89 3.17 17.13
CA MET A 1 -0.27 3.56 15.86
C MET A 1 -1.07 2.99 14.70
N ALA A 2 -1.20 3.73 13.63
CA ALA A 2 -1.95 3.30 12.46
C ALA A 2 -1.03 3.30 11.23
N PHE A 3 -1.27 2.36 10.31
CA PHE A 3 -0.38 2.10 9.18
C PHE A 3 -1.12 2.19 7.85
N LEU A 4 -0.47 2.78 6.85
CA LEU A 4 -0.86 2.67 5.46
C LEU A 4 0.03 1.62 4.81
N LEU A 5 -0.56 0.51 4.36
CA LEU A 5 0.20 -0.61 3.80
C LEU A 5 0.50 -0.32 2.32
N ASP A 6 1.79 -0.27 1.99
CA ASP A 6 2.21 -0.11 0.59
C ASP A 6 1.91 -1.40 -0.19
N THR A 7 1.84 -1.28 -1.50
CA THR A 7 1.50 -2.38 -2.40
C THR A 7 2.41 -3.60 -2.19
N ASN A 8 3.72 -3.40 -1.97
CA ASN A 8 4.65 -4.51 -1.76
C ASN A 8 4.33 -5.30 -0.49
N VAL A 9 3.85 -4.66 0.56
CA VAL A 9 3.44 -5.34 1.80
C VAL A 9 2.15 -6.13 1.57
N LEU A 10 1.18 -5.52 0.88
CA LEU A 10 -0.07 -6.21 0.54
C LEU A 10 0.20 -7.46 -0.30
N SER A 11 1.05 -7.32 -1.32
CA SER A 11 1.42 -8.43 -2.21
C SER A 11 2.14 -9.56 -1.46
N GLU A 12 2.96 -9.21 -0.47
CA GLU A 12 3.62 -10.21 0.35
C GLU A 12 2.61 -10.94 1.24
N LEU A 13 1.70 -10.22 1.89
CA LEU A 13 0.67 -10.81 2.75
C LEU A 13 -0.28 -11.73 1.97
N ARG A 14 -0.48 -11.49 0.66
CA ARG A 14 -1.28 -12.37 -0.19
C ARG A 14 -0.76 -13.80 -0.21
N LYS A 15 0.54 -14.00 -0.03
CA LYS A 15 1.17 -15.32 -0.05
C LYS A 15 0.76 -16.20 1.14
N GLY A 16 0.12 -15.62 2.15
CA GLY A 16 -0.33 -16.36 3.34
C GLY A 16 0.84 -16.99 4.10
N VAL A 17 0.79 -18.29 4.31
CA VAL A 17 1.83 -19.01 5.06
C VAL A 17 3.20 -18.99 4.37
N LYS A 18 3.24 -18.70 3.07
CA LYS A 18 4.48 -18.59 2.30
C LYS A 18 5.07 -17.18 2.32
N ALA A 19 4.40 -16.23 2.95
CA ALA A 19 4.89 -14.87 3.07
C ALA A 19 6.14 -14.83 3.92
N ASP A 20 6.95 -13.79 3.73
CA ASP A 20 8.13 -13.53 4.55
C ASP A 20 7.77 -13.61 6.04
N ALA A 21 8.58 -14.33 6.81
CA ALA A 21 8.30 -14.59 8.22
C ALA A 21 8.23 -13.30 9.05
N LYS A 22 9.09 -12.33 8.77
CA LYS A 22 9.11 -11.05 9.50
C LYS A 22 7.85 -10.25 9.21
N VAL A 23 7.39 -10.25 7.95
CA VAL A 23 6.15 -9.56 7.56
C VAL A 23 4.96 -10.20 8.26
N ARG A 24 4.87 -11.53 8.27
CA ARG A 24 3.79 -12.24 8.97
C ARG A 24 3.78 -11.93 10.47
N GLN A 25 4.96 -11.93 11.10
CA GLN A 25 5.11 -11.61 12.52
C GLN A 25 4.67 -10.18 12.80
N TRP A 26 5.09 -9.24 11.96
CA TRP A 26 4.71 -7.83 12.09
C TRP A 26 3.18 -7.67 11.98
N ALA A 27 2.58 -8.30 10.98
CA ALA A 27 1.13 -8.22 10.78
C ALA A 27 0.37 -8.79 11.99
N ALA A 28 0.83 -9.91 12.55
CA ALA A 28 0.23 -10.51 13.74
C ALA A 28 0.37 -9.60 14.98
N ARG A 29 1.54 -8.98 15.16
CA ARG A 29 1.79 -8.07 16.29
C ARG A 29 0.94 -6.81 16.22
N THR A 30 0.58 -6.36 15.01
CA THR A 30 -0.19 -5.13 14.83
C THR A 30 -1.67 -5.39 14.58
N LEU A 31 -2.14 -6.63 14.82
CA LEU A 31 -3.51 -7.04 14.52
C LEU A 31 -4.56 -6.17 15.23
N GLY A 32 -4.28 -5.70 16.45
CA GLY A 32 -5.18 -4.81 17.18
C GLY A 32 -5.07 -3.34 16.77
N GLN A 33 -4.19 -3.00 15.85
CA GLN A 33 -3.98 -1.63 15.38
C GLN A 33 -4.69 -1.41 14.05
N ARG A 34 -4.78 -0.14 13.64
CA ARG A 34 -5.53 0.24 12.44
C ARG A 34 -4.64 0.11 11.21
N HIS A 35 -5.05 -0.74 10.28
CA HIS A 35 -4.41 -0.90 8.99
C HIS A 35 -5.29 -0.28 7.91
N PHE A 36 -4.68 0.53 7.05
CA PHE A 36 -5.34 1.23 5.95
C PHE A 36 -4.64 0.92 4.63
N VAL A 37 -5.36 1.10 3.53
CA VAL A 37 -4.83 0.94 2.17
C VAL A 37 -5.33 2.11 1.32
N SER A 38 -4.47 2.59 0.41
CA SER A 38 -4.85 3.63 -0.54
C SER A 38 -5.51 3.02 -1.79
N VAL A 39 -6.48 3.72 -2.37
CA VAL A 39 -7.02 3.36 -3.70
C VAL A 39 -5.92 3.27 -4.75
N ILE A 40 -4.80 3.99 -4.56
CA ILE A 40 -3.64 3.94 -5.46
C ILE A 40 -3.04 2.53 -5.47
N SER A 41 -2.88 1.90 -4.29
CA SER A 41 -2.38 0.53 -4.21
C SER A 41 -3.33 -0.46 -4.88
N LEU A 42 -4.64 -0.26 -4.73
CA LEU A 42 -5.63 -1.10 -5.42
C LEU A 42 -5.50 -0.97 -6.93
N GLY A 43 -5.28 0.26 -7.40
CA GLY A 43 -5.05 0.51 -8.84
C GLY A 43 -3.78 -0.14 -9.35
N GLU A 44 -2.71 -0.12 -8.56
CA GLU A 44 -1.45 -0.79 -8.92
C GLU A 44 -1.62 -2.31 -9.01
N ILE A 45 -2.38 -2.89 -8.08
CA ILE A 45 -2.70 -4.32 -8.11
C ILE A 45 -3.52 -4.63 -9.37
N ARG A 46 -4.53 -3.84 -9.69
CA ARG A 46 -5.33 -4.00 -10.92
C ARG A 46 -4.46 -3.96 -12.16
N LYS A 47 -3.54 -2.99 -12.23
CA LYS A 47 -2.60 -2.88 -13.36
C LYS A 47 -1.80 -4.17 -13.51
N GLY A 48 -1.30 -4.72 -12.40
CA GLY A 48 -0.56 -5.99 -12.41
C GLY A 48 -1.41 -7.15 -12.91
N ILE A 49 -2.67 -7.22 -12.50
CA ILE A 49 -3.61 -8.26 -12.95
C ILE A 49 -3.79 -8.19 -14.46
N GLU A 50 -4.06 -7.01 -15.00
CA GLU A 50 -4.35 -6.86 -16.43
C GLU A 50 -3.12 -7.11 -17.31
N ARG A 51 -1.92 -6.75 -16.82
CA ARG A 51 -0.66 -7.08 -17.50
C ARG A 51 -0.37 -8.58 -17.51
N LEU A 52 -0.78 -9.28 -16.47
CA LEU A 52 -0.55 -10.72 -16.35
C LEU A 52 -1.58 -11.53 -17.16
N ARG A 53 -2.80 -11.01 -17.34
CA ARG A 53 -3.92 -11.76 -17.91
C ARG A 53 -3.60 -12.42 -19.27
N PRO A 54 -2.93 -11.74 -20.23
CA PRO A 54 -2.59 -12.37 -21.49
C PRO A 54 -1.58 -13.51 -21.36
N LYS A 55 -0.71 -13.47 -20.34
CA LYS A 55 0.35 -14.46 -20.14
C LYS A 55 -0.10 -15.63 -19.25
N ASP A 56 -0.88 -15.34 -18.23
CA ASP A 56 -1.34 -16.33 -17.27
C ASP A 56 -2.74 -15.95 -16.77
N PRO A 57 -3.80 -16.27 -17.55
CA PRO A 57 -5.15 -15.87 -17.19
C PRO A 57 -5.66 -16.52 -15.90
N LEU A 58 -5.20 -17.73 -15.57
CA LEU A 58 -5.62 -18.39 -14.33
C LEU A 58 -5.06 -17.66 -13.09
N GLN A 59 -3.79 -17.34 -13.11
CA GLN A 59 -3.17 -16.59 -12.02
C GLN A 59 -3.77 -15.18 -11.90
N ALA A 60 -4.01 -14.52 -13.03
CA ALA A 60 -4.66 -13.22 -13.04
C ALA A 60 -6.04 -13.27 -12.38
N ALA A 61 -6.83 -14.29 -12.69
CA ALA A 61 -8.15 -14.48 -12.09
C ALA A 61 -8.06 -14.72 -10.58
N MET A 62 -7.05 -15.46 -10.11
CA MET A 62 -6.83 -15.69 -8.68
C MET A 62 -6.50 -14.40 -7.95
N ILE A 63 -5.61 -13.59 -8.52
CA ILE A 63 -5.23 -12.30 -7.92
C ILE A 63 -6.43 -11.34 -7.92
N GLU A 64 -7.23 -11.37 -8.98
CA GLU A 64 -8.45 -10.55 -9.06
C GLU A 64 -9.43 -10.88 -7.93
N ARG A 65 -9.65 -12.16 -7.66
CA ARG A 65 -10.50 -12.58 -6.53
C ARG A 65 -9.93 -12.12 -5.19
N TRP A 66 -8.61 -12.19 -5.04
CA TRP A 66 -7.96 -11.68 -3.84
C TRP A 66 -8.15 -10.18 -3.69
N LEU A 67 -8.06 -9.42 -4.80
CA LEU A 67 -8.30 -7.98 -4.79
C LEU A 67 -9.71 -7.64 -4.31
N ASP A 68 -10.70 -8.41 -4.77
CA ASP A 68 -12.10 -8.23 -4.33
C ASP A 68 -12.24 -8.49 -2.83
N THR A 69 -11.60 -9.55 -2.34
CA THR A 69 -11.58 -9.87 -0.90
C THR A 69 -10.89 -8.77 -0.10
N LEU A 70 -9.79 -8.23 -0.62
CA LEU A 70 -9.05 -7.14 0.02
C LEU A 70 -9.94 -5.92 0.22
N ARG A 71 -10.68 -5.52 -0.83
CA ARG A 71 -11.62 -4.40 -0.74
C ARG A 71 -12.68 -4.63 0.33
N GLN A 72 -13.24 -5.84 0.38
CA GLN A 72 -14.25 -6.18 1.39
C GLN A 72 -13.68 -6.14 2.80
N ASN A 73 -12.49 -6.70 3.00
CA ASN A 73 -11.86 -6.77 4.32
C ASN A 73 -11.46 -5.41 4.85
N PHE A 74 -10.94 -4.54 4.00
CA PHE A 74 -10.55 -3.20 4.42
C PHE A 74 -11.74 -2.24 4.55
N GLY A 75 -12.78 -2.42 3.73
CA GLY A 75 -14.01 -1.61 3.84
C GLY A 75 -13.71 -0.11 3.88
N ASP A 76 -14.12 0.55 4.96
CA ASP A 76 -13.90 1.99 5.16
C ASP A 76 -12.43 2.36 5.35
N HIS A 77 -11.55 1.38 5.55
CA HIS A 77 -10.11 1.60 5.65
C HIS A 77 -9.43 1.67 4.28
N VAL A 78 -10.18 1.61 3.19
CA VAL A 78 -9.70 1.98 1.87
C VAL A 78 -9.81 3.49 1.74
N LEU A 79 -8.67 4.17 1.67
CA LEU A 79 -8.62 5.64 1.66
C LEU A 79 -8.65 6.18 0.23
N PRO A 80 -9.59 7.09 -0.08
CA PRO A 80 -9.69 7.69 -1.41
C PRO A 80 -8.63 8.77 -1.61
N PHE A 81 -8.44 9.18 -2.87
CA PHE A 81 -7.60 10.31 -3.22
C PHE A 81 -8.49 11.56 -3.22
N THR A 82 -8.51 12.26 -2.09
CA THR A 82 -9.37 13.43 -1.88
C THR A 82 -8.68 14.74 -2.28
N ASP A 83 -9.41 15.85 -2.22
CA ASP A 83 -8.84 17.18 -2.44
C ASP A 83 -7.70 17.47 -1.45
N ASP A 84 -7.87 17.13 -0.18
CA ASP A 84 -6.83 17.34 0.82
C ASP A 84 -5.57 16.54 0.50
N VAL A 85 -5.72 15.29 0.05
CA VAL A 85 -4.60 14.46 -0.37
C VAL A 85 -3.92 15.05 -1.60
N ALA A 86 -4.70 15.54 -2.56
CA ALA A 86 -4.16 16.15 -3.78
C ALA A 86 -3.33 17.39 -3.46
N ASP A 87 -3.80 18.23 -2.54
CA ASP A 87 -3.09 19.43 -2.13
C ASP A 87 -1.76 19.07 -1.45
N CYS A 88 -1.77 18.09 -0.56
CA CYS A 88 -0.58 17.55 0.09
C CYS A 88 0.40 16.99 -0.94
N TRP A 89 -0.11 16.22 -1.90
CA TRP A 89 0.70 15.65 -2.98
C TRP A 89 1.42 16.73 -3.79
N GLY A 90 0.71 17.80 -4.16
CA GLY A 90 1.30 18.90 -4.91
C GLY A 90 2.47 19.54 -4.18
N ARG A 91 2.35 19.70 -2.86
CA ARG A 91 3.43 20.26 -2.03
C ARG A 91 4.64 19.35 -1.96
N ILE A 92 4.42 18.04 -1.88
CA ILE A 92 5.51 17.05 -1.84
C ILE A 92 6.26 17.03 -3.18
N ILE A 93 5.52 16.87 -4.27
CA ILE A 93 6.12 16.64 -5.59
C ILE A 93 6.85 17.87 -6.11
N ALA A 94 6.46 19.06 -5.68
CA ALA A 94 7.13 20.29 -6.05
C ALA A 94 8.55 20.37 -5.50
N LYS A 95 8.83 19.71 -4.38
CA LYS A 95 10.11 19.80 -3.68
C LYS A 95 10.94 18.51 -3.77
N THR A 96 10.29 17.38 -4.01
CA THR A 96 10.93 16.07 -3.94
C THR A 96 10.58 15.25 -5.18
N PRO A 97 11.54 14.98 -6.07
CA PRO A 97 11.30 14.13 -7.23
C PRO A 97 11.14 12.68 -6.79
N LEU A 98 9.94 12.14 -6.95
CA LEU A 98 9.58 10.77 -6.56
C LEU A 98 8.82 10.11 -7.69
N ALA A 99 8.79 8.76 -7.67
CA ALA A 99 7.85 8.01 -8.48
C ALA A 99 6.42 8.47 -8.16
N VAL A 100 5.58 8.56 -9.18
CA VAL A 100 4.23 9.12 -9.01
C VAL A 100 3.43 8.33 -7.96
N SER A 101 3.41 6.99 -8.06
CA SER A 101 2.63 6.17 -7.13
C SER A 101 3.12 6.32 -5.68
N ASP A 102 4.44 6.36 -5.46
CA ASP A 102 5.01 6.54 -4.13
C ASP A 102 4.62 7.90 -3.54
N SER A 103 4.67 8.96 -4.34
CA SER A 103 4.29 10.30 -3.89
C SER A 103 2.81 10.38 -3.53
N LEU A 104 1.93 9.70 -4.28
CA LEU A 104 0.51 9.65 -3.99
C LEU A 104 0.21 8.90 -2.69
N ILE A 105 0.92 7.81 -2.43
CA ILE A 105 0.80 7.04 -1.20
C ILE A 105 1.31 7.86 -0.01
N ALA A 106 2.47 8.52 -0.16
CA ALA A 106 3.03 9.39 0.88
C ALA A 106 2.07 10.50 1.26
N ALA A 107 1.46 11.16 0.27
CA ALA A 107 0.49 12.23 0.51
C ALA A 107 -0.74 11.72 1.27
N THR A 108 -1.22 10.53 0.94
CA THR A 108 -2.34 9.90 1.64
C THR A 108 -1.97 9.66 3.11
N ALA A 109 -0.80 9.10 3.36
CA ALA A 109 -0.35 8.82 4.72
C ALA A 109 -0.18 10.12 5.54
N LEU A 110 0.44 11.13 4.98
CA LEU A 110 0.64 12.41 5.66
C LEU A 110 -0.69 13.07 6.01
N THR A 111 -1.63 13.08 5.08
CA THR A 111 -2.95 13.70 5.28
C THR A 111 -3.70 13.03 6.42
N HIS A 112 -3.56 11.71 6.58
CA HIS A 112 -4.27 10.94 7.60
C HIS A 112 -3.45 10.63 8.85
N GLY A 113 -2.21 11.14 8.96
CA GLY A 113 -1.37 10.90 10.12
C GLY A 113 -0.94 9.45 10.29
N LEU A 114 -0.67 8.76 9.17
CA LEU A 114 -0.33 7.33 9.16
C LEU A 114 1.16 7.11 8.95
N THR A 115 1.65 5.97 9.45
CA THR A 115 2.99 5.47 9.14
C THR A 115 2.89 4.56 7.91
N VAL A 116 3.74 4.78 6.91
CA VAL A 116 3.78 3.92 5.73
C VAL A 116 4.54 2.64 6.06
N ALA A 117 3.89 1.49 5.91
CA ALA A 117 4.54 0.19 6.02
C ALA A 117 4.98 -0.23 4.61
N THR A 118 6.29 -0.30 4.38
CA THR A 118 6.84 -0.51 3.04
C THR A 118 8.24 -1.16 3.11
N ARG A 119 8.58 -1.92 2.08
CA ARG A 119 9.94 -2.38 1.86
C ARG A 119 10.83 -1.23 1.38
N ASN A 120 10.28 -0.26 0.67
CA ASN A 120 11.00 0.82 -0.02
C ASN A 120 11.15 2.06 0.87
N VAL A 121 11.70 1.90 2.06
CA VAL A 121 11.83 2.96 3.05
C VAL A 121 12.52 4.20 2.49
N ALA A 122 13.62 4.00 1.74
CA ALA A 122 14.40 5.10 1.19
C ALA A 122 13.59 6.01 0.26
N ASP A 123 12.58 5.46 -0.42
CA ASP A 123 11.75 6.22 -1.36
C ASP A 123 10.78 7.16 -0.64
N PHE A 124 10.43 6.84 0.61
CA PHE A 124 9.44 7.60 1.38
C PHE A 124 10.05 8.59 2.37
N ILE A 125 11.27 8.33 2.87
CA ILE A 125 11.94 9.21 3.83
C ILE A 125 11.99 10.67 3.35
N PRO A 126 12.34 10.98 2.08
CA PRO A 126 12.41 12.37 1.63
C PRO A 126 11.09 13.14 1.70
N CYS A 127 9.96 12.45 1.79
CA CYS A 127 8.64 13.10 1.89
C CYS A 127 8.32 13.55 3.32
N GLY A 128 9.13 13.20 4.31
CA GLY A 128 8.86 13.52 5.70
C GLY A 128 7.76 12.67 6.33
N VAL A 129 7.32 11.60 5.68
CA VAL A 129 6.32 10.69 6.23
C VAL A 129 7.00 9.64 7.13
N PRO A 130 6.38 9.27 8.28
CA PRO A 130 6.91 8.16 9.07
C PRO A 130 6.84 6.86 8.29
N VAL A 131 7.92 6.06 8.36
CA VAL A 131 8.01 4.80 7.62
C VAL A 131 8.44 3.67 8.55
N LEU A 132 8.03 2.45 8.19
CA LEU A 132 8.42 1.23 8.87
C LEU A 132 8.57 0.13 7.83
N ASN A 133 9.66 -0.63 7.90
CA ASN A 133 9.89 -1.77 7.01
C ASN A 133 9.52 -3.07 7.72
N PRO A 134 8.36 -3.68 7.42
CA PRO A 134 7.98 -4.95 8.06
C PRO A 134 8.81 -6.15 7.62
N PHE A 135 9.61 -6.00 6.56
CA PHE A 135 10.55 -7.05 6.14
C PHE A 135 11.84 -7.06 6.97
N GLY A 136 11.98 -6.12 7.86
CA GLY A 136 13.16 -5.95 8.69
C GLY A 136 14.07 -4.91 8.15
#